data_72f33a67aa8940ffeffde838d2993f01
#
_entry.id   72f33a67aa8940ffeffde838d2993f01
#
_cell.length_a   1.000
_cell.length_b   1.000
_cell.length_c   1.000
_cell.angle_alpha   90.00
_cell.angle_beta   90.00
_cell.angle_gamma   90.00
#
_symmetry.space_group_name_H-M   'P 1'
#
loop_
_entity.id
_entity.type
_entity.pdbx_description
1 polymer ?
#
loop_
_entity_poly.entity_id
_entity_poly.type
_entity_poly.pdbx_seq_one_letter_code
_entity_poly.pdbx_strand_id
1 'polypeptide(L)'
;MAQNITLSQFRQNNGVVIDTRNSALYNGWPDALHGTSGHVSGARNLAASWLDEMTDAQFDAWSALRPLSAETRIALYGEPEDNAAVEAWLRQKELHAPWRISDAFSCDCPLERLPGFHQLVPACWLNALIAHRQVNEKPVGKWTVIEAGWGMRDTFRQGHIPGADYLDTGELESEPLWNVVAPEALRNVLAAHGIRCDTTVILYSRTPLAAARVAHILLYAGVEDVRVLDGGWRAWLCAGFPVASGDALPIKSACDFGAPLPAQPQLMLSLPQARALLNRKDASMVSVRSWAEFSGATSGYDYIDACGEIPGARWGRGGRGKDGVEDFLNPDATLRCADYVTAMWEAWNITADQHIAFYCGTGWRASLAFICARAMGWTNIGVYDGGWYEWSLHHNNG
;
A
#
# COMPACT_ATOMS: atom_id res chain seq x y z
N MET A 1 16.25 4.35 -34.00
CA MET A 1 17.02 4.64 -32.76
C MET A 1 16.25 5.71 -32.00
N ALA A 2 16.11 5.57 -30.71
CA ALA A 2 15.49 6.58 -29.87
C ALA A 2 16.33 7.89 -29.92
N GLN A 3 15.67 9.02 -29.91
CA GLN A 3 16.32 10.34 -29.94
C GLN A 3 16.40 10.89 -28.51
N ASN A 4 17.53 11.47 -28.15
CA ASN A 4 17.67 12.18 -26.88
C ASN A 4 17.00 13.55 -26.95
N ILE A 5 16.31 13.91 -25.90
CA ILE A 5 15.64 15.21 -25.75
C ILE A 5 15.71 15.65 -24.28
N THR A 6 15.78 16.94 -24.01
CA THR A 6 15.63 17.44 -22.64
C THR A 6 14.17 17.40 -22.18
N LEU A 7 13.96 17.31 -20.86
CA LEU A 7 12.61 17.33 -20.29
C LEU A 7 11.84 18.59 -20.69
N SER A 8 12.51 19.75 -20.65
CA SER A 8 11.93 21.03 -21.04
C SER A 8 11.46 21.04 -22.51
N GLN A 9 12.29 20.57 -23.42
CA GLN A 9 11.94 20.47 -24.85
C GLN A 9 10.79 19.48 -25.09
N PHE A 10 10.78 18.36 -24.38
CA PHE A 10 9.72 17.36 -24.53
C PHE A 10 8.36 17.88 -24.06
N ARG A 11 8.31 18.59 -22.93
CA ARG A 11 7.07 19.12 -22.34
C ARG A 11 6.39 20.19 -23.16
N GLN A 12 7.10 20.89 -24.03
CA GLN A 12 6.50 21.93 -24.92
C GLN A 12 5.40 21.39 -25.85
N ASN A 13 5.29 20.06 -25.98
CA ASN A 13 4.42 19.41 -26.95
C ASN A 13 3.47 18.35 -26.35
N ASN A 14 3.06 18.49 -25.11
CA ASN A 14 2.08 17.63 -24.42
C ASN A 14 2.34 16.12 -24.57
N GLY A 15 3.53 15.65 -24.20
CA GLY A 15 3.88 14.24 -24.19
C GLY A 15 3.73 13.59 -22.81
N VAL A 16 3.75 12.26 -22.79
CA VAL A 16 3.79 11.46 -21.57
C VAL A 16 5.22 11.04 -21.28
N VAL A 17 5.72 11.37 -20.10
CA VAL A 17 7.02 10.92 -19.59
C VAL A 17 6.80 9.67 -18.75
N ILE A 18 7.59 8.61 -19.00
CA ILE A 18 7.52 7.35 -18.28
C ILE A 18 8.85 7.08 -17.59
N ASP A 19 8.79 6.83 -16.29
CA ASP A 19 9.87 6.29 -15.48
C ASP A 19 9.85 4.76 -15.57
N THR A 20 10.91 4.17 -16.06
CA THR A 20 11.02 2.72 -16.25
C THR A 20 11.64 1.98 -15.07
N ARG A 21 12.11 2.72 -14.06
CA ARG A 21 12.68 2.16 -12.83
C ARG A 21 11.60 1.55 -11.93
N ASN A 22 12.01 0.75 -10.96
CA ASN A 22 11.11 0.13 -9.99
C ASN A 22 10.36 1.17 -9.12
N SER A 23 9.23 0.74 -8.52
CA SER A 23 8.37 1.59 -7.69
C SER A 23 9.09 2.26 -6.53
N ALA A 24 10.09 1.60 -5.92
CA ALA A 24 10.80 2.18 -4.79
C ALA A 24 11.58 3.44 -5.19
N LEU A 25 12.33 3.39 -6.30
CA LEU A 25 13.07 4.54 -6.83
C LEU A 25 12.11 5.65 -7.28
N TYR A 26 11.02 5.28 -7.95
CA TYR A 26 9.98 6.21 -8.35
C TYR A 26 9.37 6.93 -7.14
N ASN A 27 9.05 6.20 -6.07
CA ASN A 27 8.39 6.73 -4.87
C ASN A 27 9.29 7.62 -4.02
N GLY A 28 10.62 7.49 -4.09
CA GLY A 28 11.50 8.39 -3.34
C GLY A 28 12.67 7.71 -2.64
N TRP A 29 12.83 6.40 -2.75
CA TRP A 29 14.04 5.75 -2.26
C TRP A 29 15.25 6.22 -3.06
N PRO A 30 16.41 6.43 -2.41
CA PRO A 30 17.59 6.94 -3.09
C PRO A 30 18.08 6.00 -4.19
N ASP A 31 18.35 6.58 -5.35
CA ASP A 31 19.03 5.93 -6.45
C ASP A 31 20.54 6.07 -6.28
N ALA A 32 21.21 4.97 -5.94
CA ALA A 32 22.66 4.97 -5.70
C ALA A 32 23.48 5.24 -6.97
N LEU A 33 22.92 4.95 -8.16
CA LEU A 33 23.62 5.15 -9.44
C LEU A 33 23.61 6.63 -9.85
N HIS A 34 22.49 7.31 -9.65
CA HIS A 34 22.29 8.67 -10.12
C HIS A 34 22.36 9.73 -9.01
N GLY A 35 22.44 9.31 -7.74
CA GLY A 35 22.46 10.23 -6.60
C GLY A 35 21.16 11.03 -6.43
N THR A 36 20.05 10.56 -7.03
CA THR A 36 18.74 11.20 -7.02
C THR A 36 17.75 10.44 -6.16
N SER A 37 16.57 11.02 -5.93
CA SER A 37 15.52 10.40 -5.13
C SER A 37 14.16 10.89 -5.63
N GLY A 38 13.29 9.96 -6.03
CA GLY A 38 11.99 10.25 -6.61
C GLY A 38 12.00 10.23 -8.13
N HIS A 39 10.94 10.78 -8.71
CA HIS A 39 10.67 10.75 -10.15
C HIS A 39 10.52 12.16 -10.73
N VAL A 40 10.70 12.27 -12.04
CA VAL A 40 10.44 13.52 -12.79
C VAL A 40 8.98 13.93 -12.58
N SER A 41 8.76 15.18 -12.14
CA SER A 41 7.41 15.71 -11.87
C SER A 41 6.44 15.39 -13.00
N GLY A 42 5.29 14.78 -12.68
CA GLY A 42 4.26 14.37 -13.64
C GLY A 42 4.62 13.18 -14.53
N ALA A 43 5.75 12.51 -14.32
CA ALA A 43 6.05 11.24 -14.98
C ALA A 43 5.17 10.11 -14.42
N ARG A 44 4.90 9.10 -15.25
CA ARG A 44 4.19 7.88 -14.85
C ARG A 44 5.18 6.75 -14.65
N ASN A 45 4.98 5.93 -13.64
CA ASN A 45 5.79 4.72 -13.49
C ASN A 45 5.25 3.58 -14.37
N LEU A 46 6.13 2.98 -15.15
CA LEU A 46 5.95 1.71 -15.85
C LEU A 46 7.25 0.94 -15.72
N ALA A 47 7.42 0.28 -14.57
CA ALA A 47 8.66 -0.42 -14.28
C ALA A 47 8.91 -1.58 -15.23
N ALA A 48 10.14 -1.71 -15.72
CA ALA A 48 10.53 -2.80 -16.60
C ALA A 48 10.29 -4.18 -15.95
N SER A 49 10.43 -4.28 -14.64
CA SER A 49 10.16 -5.49 -13.86
C SER A 49 8.70 -5.95 -13.84
N TRP A 50 7.75 -5.11 -14.27
CA TRP A 50 6.33 -5.49 -14.33
C TRP A 50 5.94 -6.20 -15.64
N LEU A 51 6.72 -6.03 -16.69
CA LEU A 51 6.28 -6.32 -18.08
C LEU A 51 5.94 -7.79 -18.29
N ASP A 52 6.70 -8.71 -17.69
CA ASP A 52 6.48 -10.15 -17.83
C ASP A 52 5.18 -10.65 -17.17
N GLU A 53 4.66 -9.88 -16.22
CA GLU A 53 3.47 -10.24 -15.44
C GLU A 53 2.27 -9.33 -15.73
N MET A 54 2.48 -8.22 -16.44
CA MET A 54 1.43 -7.25 -16.74
C MET A 54 0.42 -7.82 -17.73
N THR A 55 -0.79 -8.09 -17.25
CA THR A 55 -1.92 -8.49 -18.10
C THR A 55 -2.45 -7.29 -18.89
N ASP A 56 -3.18 -7.59 -20.01
CA ASP A 56 -3.84 -6.55 -20.80
C ASP A 56 -4.81 -5.71 -19.94
N ALA A 57 -5.56 -6.36 -19.06
CA ALA A 57 -6.47 -5.65 -18.14
C ALA A 57 -5.76 -4.72 -17.15
N GLN A 58 -4.56 -5.07 -16.68
CA GLN A 58 -3.75 -4.19 -15.83
C GLN A 58 -3.17 -3.03 -16.64
N PHE A 59 -2.75 -3.26 -17.88
CA PHE A 59 -2.30 -2.20 -18.77
C PHE A 59 -3.42 -1.24 -19.14
N ASP A 60 -4.60 -1.76 -19.47
CA ASP A 60 -5.79 -0.95 -19.76
C ASP A 60 -6.14 -0.07 -18.56
N ALA A 61 -6.15 -0.64 -17.35
CA ALA A 61 -6.36 0.12 -16.12
C ALA A 61 -5.28 1.18 -15.90
N TRP A 62 -4.01 0.87 -16.13
CA TRP A 62 -2.89 1.82 -16.01
C TRP A 62 -2.99 2.94 -17.05
N SER A 63 -3.40 2.65 -18.28
CA SER A 63 -3.54 3.62 -19.36
C SER A 63 -4.81 4.47 -19.26
N ALA A 64 -5.89 3.94 -18.65
CA ALA A 64 -7.20 4.59 -18.62
C ALA A 64 -7.21 6.00 -17.98
N LEU A 65 -6.35 6.26 -16.99
CA LEU A 65 -6.27 7.56 -16.32
C LEU A 65 -5.74 8.69 -17.22
N ARG A 66 -4.87 8.35 -18.16
CA ARG A 66 -4.38 9.23 -19.23
C ARG A 66 -4.28 8.36 -20.49
N PRO A 67 -5.36 8.26 -21.27
CA PRO A 67 -5.41 7.35 -22.41
C PRO A 67 -4.23 7.58 -23.36
N LEU A 68 -3.61 6.47 -23.76
CA LEU A 68 -2.54 6.46 -24.75
C LEU A 68 -3.10 6.01 -26.10
N SER A 69 -2.67 6.65 -27.15
CA SER A 69 -2.98 6.28 -28.55
C SER A 69 -1.69 6.16 -29.36
N ALA A 70 -1.79 5.68 -30.56
CA ALA A 70 -0.64 5.59 -31.48
C ALA A 70 0.01 6.97 -31.73
N GLU A 71 -0.75 8.06 -31.62
CA GLU A 71 -0.27 9.43 -31.78
C GLU A 71 0.30 10.04 -30.50
N THR A 72 0.15 9.36 -29.35
CA THR A 72 0.66 9.88 -28.08
C THR A 72 2.18 9.96 -28.13
N ARG A 73 2.72 11.13 -27.87
CA ARG A 73 4.16 11.32 -27.73
C ARG A 73 4.62 10.76 -26.39
N ILE A 74 5.55 9.80 -26.43
CA ILE A 74 6.06 9.13 -25.23
C ILE A 74 7.57 9.31 -25.16
N ALA A 75 8.08 9.70 -23.99
CA ALA A 75 9.50 9.68 -23.68
C ALA A 75 9.76 8.85 -22.43
N LEU A 76 10.85 8.12 -22.45
CA LEU A 76 11.26 7.25 -21.34
C LEU A 76 12.51 7.81 -20.66
N TYR A 77 12.66 7.50 -19.38
CA TYR A 77 13.91 7.63 -18.64
C TYR A 77 14.02 6.52 -17.58
N GLY A 78 15.24 6.19 -17.22
CA GLY A 78 15.66 5.09 -16.37
C GLY A 78 16.92 4.46 -16.95
N GLU A 79 17.27 3.26 -16.52
CA GLU A 79 18.41 2.55 -17.04
C GLU A 79 18.25 2.23 -18.54
N PRO A 80 19.33 2.21 -19.32
CA PRO A 80 19.25 1.93 -20.75
C PRO A 80 18.54 0.60 -21.09
N GLU A 81 18.77 -0.43 -20.27
CA GLU A 81 18.17 -1.76 -20.44
C GLU A 81 16.67 -1.74 -20.14
N ASP A 82 16.26 -1.10 -19.04
CA ASP A 82 14.86 -0.92 -18.67
C ASP A 82 14.10 -0.14 -19.73
N ASN A 83 14.71 0.96 -20.20
CA ASN A 83 14.15 1.77 -21.28
C ASN A 83 13.96 0.94 -22.56
N ALA A 84 14.91 0.07 -22.91
CA ALA A 84 14.81 -0.77 -24.09
C ALA A 84 13.70 -1.83 -23.96
N ALA A 85 13.58 -2.44 -22.79
CA ALA A 85 12.53 -3.41 -22.49
C ALA A 85 11.13 -2.77 -22.58
N VAL A 86 10.93 -1.64 -21.92
CA VAL A 86 9.65 -0.90 -21.95
C VAL A 86 9.33 -0.42 -23.37
N GLU A 87 10.30 0.08 -24.14
CA GLU A 87 10.08 0.47 -25.54
C GLU A 87 9.64 -0.71 -26.40
N ALA A 88 10.31 -1.87 -26.28
CA ALA A 88 9.95 -3.07 -27.02
C ALA A 88 8.52 -3.53 -26.68
N TRP A 89 8.17 -3.49 -25.39
CA TRP A 89 6.85 -3.87 -24.91
C TRP A 89 5.75 -2.89 -25.38
N LEU A 90 5.99 -1.57 -25.31
CA LEU A 90 5.04 -0.56 -25.83
C LEU A 90 4.77 -0.72 -27.32
N ARG A 91 5.78 -1.10 -28.11
CA ARG A 91 5.60 -1.39 -29.54
C ARG A 91 4.65 -2.56 -29.80
N GLN A 92 4.63 -3.57 -28.93
CA GLN A 92 3.67 -4.69 -29.02
C GLN A 92 2.24 -4.22 -28.77
N LYS A 93 2.07 -3.08 -28.06
CA LYS A 93 0.79 -2.42 -27.81
C LYS A 93 0.49 -1.31 -28.84
N GLU A 94 1.18 -1.29 -29.96
CA GLU A 94 1.04 -0.29 -31.04
C GLU A 94 1.35 1.17 -30.56
N LEU A 95 2.13 1.29 -29.47
CA LEU A 95 2.59 2.56 -28.93
C LEU A 95 4.07 2.77 -29.24
N HIS A 96 4.49 4.02 -29.43
CA HIS A 96 5.87 4.36 -29.77
C HIS A 96 6.50 5.30 -28.77
N ALA A 97 7.71 4.98 -28.33
CA ALA A 97 8.52 5.80 -27.45
C ALA A 97 9.85 6.20 -28.11
N PRO A 98 9.84 7.13 -29.09
CA PRO A 98 11.02 7.48 -29.85
C PRO A 98 12.00 8.37 -29.09
N TRP A 99 11.62 8.90 -27.93
CA TRP A 99 12.45 9.83 -27.15
C TRP A 99 12.97 9.21 -25.85
N ARG A 100 14.16 9.70 -25.45
CA ARG A 100 14.77 9.48 -24.12
C ARG A 100 15.03 10.83 -23.46
N ILE A 101 14.59 10.99 -22.23
CA ILE A 101 14.90 12.20 -21.46
C ILE A 101 16.36 12.13 -21.03
N SER A 102 17.17 13.06 -21.51
CA SER A 102 18.63 13.06 -21.28
C SER A 102 19.04 13.75 -19.98
N ASP A 103 18.20 14.56 -19.38
CA ASP A 103 18.44 15.38 -18.20
C ASP A 103 17.59 14.99 -16.98
N ALA A 104 16.95 13.81 -17.01
CA ALA A 104 16.08 13.33 -15.93
C ALA A 104 16.79 13.21 -14.57
N PHE A 105 18.09 12.97 -14.58
CA PHE A 105 18.92 12.82 -13.38
C PHE A 105 19.83 14.03 -13.12
N SER A 106 19.61 15.13 -13.81
CA SER A 106 20.35 16.37 -13.54
C SER A 106 19.85 17.03 -12.24
N CYS A 107 20.73 17.78 -11.59
CA CYS A 107 20.40 18.49 -10.36
C CYS A 107 19.31 19.56 -10.51
N ASP A 108 19.08 20.02 -11.73
CA ASP A 108 18.06 21.03 -12.05
C ASP A 108 16.69 20.41 -12.42
N CYS A 109 16.60 19.08 -12.51
CA CYS A 109 15.34 18.40 -12.84
C CYS A 109 14.40 18.44 -11.63
N PRO A 110 13.16 18.93 -11.79
CA PRO A 110 12.17 18.92 -10.72
C PRO A 110 11.71 17.47 -10.45
N LEU A 111 12.05 16.96 -9.27
CA LEU A 111 11.69 15.63 -8.83
C LEU A 111 10.57 15.69 -7.79
N GLU A 112 9.67 14.72 -7.85
CA GLU A 112 8.59 14.48 -6.89
C GLU A 112 8.85 13.19 -6.13
N ARG A 113 8.33 13.12 -4.90
CA ARG A 113 8.42 11.95 -4.04
C ARG A 113 7.07 11.65 -3.42
N LEU A 114 6.81 10.40 -3.17
CA LEU A 114 5.72 9.99 -2.29
C LEU A 114 6.02 10.50 -0.88
N PRO A 115 5.16 11.31 -0.23
CA PRO A 115 5.46 11.90 1.08
C PRO A 115 5.86 10.87 2.14
N GLY A 116 5.17 9.74 2.20
CA GLY A 116 5.43 8.64 3.13
C GLY A 116 6.23 7.48 2.52
N PHE A 117 7.10 7.71 1.53
CA PHE A 117 7.84 6.64 0.85
C PHE A 117 8.57 5.70 1.81
N HIS A 118 9.12 6.24 2.91
CA HIS A 118 9.86 5.48 3.93
C HIS A 118 8.98 4.46 4.69
N GLN A 119 7.66 4.59 4.62
CA GLN A 119 6.71 3.62 5.20
C GLN A 119 6.56 2.36 4.32
N LEU A 120 6.97 2.44 3.05
CA LEU A 120 6.93 1.37 2.06
C LEU A 120 8.37 0.94 1.75
N VAL A 121 8.90 -0.01 2.52
CA VAL A 121 10.30 -0.37 2.41
C VAL A 121 10.55 -1.40 1.30
N PRO A 122 11.57 -1.22 0.43
CA PRO A 122 11.92 -2.23 -0.55
C PRO A 122 12.71 -3.39 0.06
N ALA A 123 12.61 -4.57 -0.55
CA ALA A 123 13.25 -5.78 -0.04
C ALA A 123 14.79 -5.65 0.07
N CYS A 124 15.44 -4.93 -0.86
CA CYS A 124 16.89 -4.68 -0.81
C CYS A 124 17.30 -3.85 0.42
N TRP A 125 16.47 -2.86 0.80
CA TRP A 125 16.67 -2.06 2.00
C TRP A 125 16.56 -2.91 3.27
N LEU A 126 15.48 -3.72 3.36
CA LEU A 126 15.27 -4.60 4.51
C LEU A 126 16.39 -5.63 4.66
N ASN A 127 16.83 -6.25 3.56
CA ASN A 127 17.97 -7.18 3.58
C ASN A 127 19.26 -6.49 4.03
N ALA A 128 19.50 -5.25 3.61
CA ALA A 128 20.65 -4.48 4.05
C ALA A 128 20.58 -4.14 5.55
N LEU A 129 19.39 -3.79 6.06
CA LEU A 129 19.16 -3.51 7.47
C LEU A 129 19.42 -4.75 8.34
N ILE A 130 18.84 -5.91 7.97
CA ILE A 130 19.03 -7.20 8.66
C ILE A 130 20.52 -7.60 8.66
N ALA A 131 21.23 -7.36 7.55
CA ALA A 131 22.67 -7.61 7.43
C ALA A 131 23.53 -6.54 8.12
N HIS A 132 22.95 -5.65 8.93
CA HIS A 132 23.63 -4.56 9.64
C HIS A 132 24.44 -3.63 8.73
N ARG A 133 24.11 -3.54 7.45
CA ARG A 133 24.71 -2.59 6.51
C ARG A 133 24.13 -1.19 6.74
N GLN A 134 24.84 -0.18 6.29
CA GLN A 134 24.34 1.20 6.32
C GLN A 134 23.15 1.34 5.34
N VAL A 135 22.05 1.90 5.81
CA VAL A 135 20.85 2.18 5.01
C VAL A 135 20.39 3.61 5.25
N ASN A 136 19.76 4.21 4.24
CA ASN A 136 19.03 5.46 4.40
C ASN A 136 17.74 5.18 5.18
N GLU A 137 17.17 6.19 5.82
CA GLU A 137 15.93 6.04 6.61
C GLU A 137 16.02 4.92 7.67
N LYS A 138 17.23 4.76 8.25
CA LYS A 138 17.45 3.73 9.29
C LYS A 138 16.55 3.99 10.49
N PRO A 139 15.89 2.94 11.04
CA PRO A 139 15.14 3.07 12.30
C PRO A 139 15.97 3.68 13.42
N VAL A 140 15.35 4.58 14.19
CA VAL A 140 15.94 5.15 15.40
C VAL A 140 15.55 4.27 16.58
N GLY A 141 16.53 3.63 17.24
CA GLY A 141 16.25 2.76 18.39
C GLY A 141 15.96 1.30 18.02
N LYS A 142 15.09 0.67 18.79
CA LYS A 142 14.73 -0.74 18.60
C LYS A 142 13.85 -0.90 17.36
N TRP A 143 14.11 -1.95 16.59
CA TRP A 143 13.26 -2.34 15.48
C TRP A 143 13.02 -3.86 15.49
N THR A 144 11.95 -4.28 14.85
CA THR A 144 11.60 -5.70 14.67
C THR A 144 10.97 -5.92 13.30
N VAL A 145 11.13 -7.13 12.76
CA VAL A 145 10.47 -7.59 11.54
C VAL A 145 9.41 -8.59 11.93
N ILE A 146 8.20 -8.46 11.39
CA ILE A 146 7.07 -9.32 11.73
C ILE A 146 6.38 -9.79 10.45
N GLU A 147 6.22 -11.11 10.32
CA GLU A 147 5.27 -11.68 9.36
C GLU A 147 3.87 -11.62 9.96
N ALA A 148 2.97 -10.88 9.33
CA ALA A 148 1.55 -10.89 9.66
C ALA A 148 0.82 -11.96 8.86
N GLY A 149 -0.01 -12.75 9.51
CA GLY A 149 -0.80 -13.79 8.85
C GLY A 149 -2.00 -14.21 9.67
N TRP A 150 -2.87 -15.02 9.12
CA TRP A 150 -4.01 -15.62 9.80
C TRP A 150 -3.96 -17.13 9.67
N GLY A 151 -3.69 -17.82 10.79
CA GLY A 151 -3.57 -19.28 10.83
C GLY A 151 -2.39 -19.84 10.00
N MET A 152 -1.35 -19.02 9.72
CA MET A 152 -0.26 -19.39 8.81
C MET A 152 1.06 -19.70 9.51
N ARG A 153 1.06 -19.97 10.80
CA ARG A 153 2.28 -20.23 11.58
C ARG A 153 3.11 -21.40 11.03
N ASP A 154 2.46 -22.45 10.53
CA ASP A 154 3.20 -23.58 9.91
C ASP A 154 3.84 -23.19 8.57
N THR A 155 3.21 -22.30 7.81
CA THR A 155 3.81 -21.76 6.60
C THR A 155 5.00 -20.86 6.91
N PHE A 156 4.93 -20.04 7.97
CA PHE A 156 6.05 -19.27 8.50
C PHE A 156 7.23 -20.19 8.86
N ARG A 157 6.99 -21.30 9.56
CA ARG A 157 8.03 -22.26 9.91
C ARG A 157 8.71 -22.90 8.72
N GLN A 158 8.02 -23.06 7.60
CA GLN A 158 8.59 -23.56 6.35
C GLN A 158 9.55 -22.58 5.70
N GLY A 159 9.30 -21.27 5.84
CA GLY A 159 10.18 -20.24 5.31
C GLY A 159 9.71 -18.83 5.67
N HIS A 160 10.62 -18.01 6.19
CA HIS A 160 10.37 -16.63 6.58
C HIS A 160 11.61 -15.75 6.40
N ILE A 161 11.46 -14.44 6.50
CA ILE A 161 12.57 -13.48 6.48
C ILE A 161 13.44 -13.70 7.73
N PRO A 162 14.77 -13.84 7.60
CA PRO A 162 15.65 -14.08 8.75
C PRO A 162 15.44 -13.07 9.88
N GLY A 163 15.23 -13.58 11.09
CA GLY A 163 15.01 -12.77 12.30
C GLY A 163 13.60 -12.23 12.46
N ALA A 164 12.68 -12.58 11.58
CA ALA A 164 11.27 -12.18 11.72
C ALA A 164 10.58 -12.98 12.84
N ASP A 165 9.63 -12.30 13.48
CA ASP A 165 8.61 -12.92 14.32
C ASP A 165 7.31 -13.15 13.53
N TYR A 166 6.39 -13.95 14.06
CA TYR A 166 5.08 -14.21 13.46
C TYR A 166 3.97 -13.72 14.38
N LEU A 167 3.15 -12.80 13.86
CA LEU A 167 1.96 -12.31 14.53
C LEU A 167 0.71 -12.82 13.80
N ASP A 168 -0.11 -13.60 14.48
CA ASP A 168 -1.41 -14.00 13.98
C ASP A 168 -2.41 -12.85 14.15
N THR A 169 -3.10 -12.49 13.08
CA THR A 169 -4.12 -11.44 13.15
C THR A 169 -5.27 -11.78 14.09
N GLY A 170 -5.55 -13.08 14.30
CA GLY A 170 -6.51 -13.56 15.30
C GLY A 170 -6.16 -13.21 16.74
N GLU A 171 -4.90 -12.82 17.03
CA GLU A 171 -4.52 -12.29 18.33
C GLU A 171 -4.97 -10.82 18.53
N LEU A 172 -5.20 -10.11 17.43
CA LEU A 172 -5.53 -8.67 17.41
C LEU A 172 -7.03 -8.40 17.18
N GLU A 173 -7.77 -9.39 16.73
CA GLU A 173 -9.18 -9.27 16.34
C GLU A 173 -10.04 -10.29 17.08
N SER A 174 -11.33 -10.00 17.26
CA SER A 174 -12.26 -10.88 17.96
C SER A 174 -13.54 -11.11 17.18
N GLU A 175 -13.99 -12.37 17.19
CA GLU A 175 -15.31 -12.74 16.70
C GLU A 175 -16.43 -12.07 17.53
N PRO A 176 -17.62 -11.91 16.96
CA PRO A 176 -18.03 -12.30 15.61
C PRO A 176 -17.75 -11.23 14.55
N LEU A 177 -17.44 -9.99 14.95
CA LEU A 177 -17.31 -8.86 14.03
C LEU A 177 -15.91 -8.67 13.49
N TRP A 178 -14.92 -9.36 14.03
CA TRP A 178 -13.50 -9.21 13.69
C TRP A 178 -12.98 -7.79 13.95
N ASN A 179 -13.58 -7.13 14.93
CA ASN A 179 -13.10 -5.84 15.40
C ASN A 179 -11.84 -6.01 16.24
N VAL A 180 -11.04 -4.95 16.36
CA VAL A 180 -9.85 -4.97 17.21
C VAL A 180 -10.22 -5.35 18.65
N VAL A 181 -9.37 -6.18 19.27
CA VAL A 181 -9.54 -6.58 20.69
C VAL A 181 -9.49 -5.38 21.63
N ALA A 182 -10.05 -5.56 22.83
CA ALA A 182 -10.04 -4.51 23.86
C ALA A 182 -8.59 -4.02 24.15
N PRO A 183 -8.42 -2.75 24.55
CA PRO A 183 -7.10 -2.13 24.76
C PRO A 183 -6.16 -2.91 25.68
N GLU A 184 -6.69 -3.58 26.70
CA GLU A 184 -5.86 -4.41 27.60
C GLU A 184 -5.36 -5.67 26.91
N ALA A 185 -6.20 -6.35 26.14
CA ALA A 185 -5.81 -7.51 25.33
C ALA A 185 -4.78 -7.11 24.28
N LEU A 186 -5.02 -6.00 23.57
CA LEU A 186 -4.06 -5.45 22.62
C LEU A 186 -2.70 -5.15 23.27
N ARG A 187 -2.70 -4.55 24.47
CA ARG A 187 -1.47 -4.31 25.23
C ARG A 187 -0.68 -5.59 25.49
N ASN A 188 -1.37 -6.67 25.88
CA ASN A 188 -0.75 -7.93 26.19
C ASN A 188 -0.12 -8.58 24.93
N VAL A 189 -0.80 -8.51 23.79
CA VAL A 189 -0.26 -8.98 22.51
C VAL A 189 0.99 -8.18 22.12
N LEU A 190 0.93 -6.86 22.14
CA LEU A 190 2.08 -6.01 21.81
C LEU A 190 3.27 -6.29 22.74
N ALA A 191 3.00 -6.45 24.04
CA ALA A 191 4.03 -6.79 25.02
C ALA A 191 4.68 -8.17 24.72
N ALA A 192 3.89 -9.19 24.37
CA ALA A 192 4.40 -10.53 24.04
C ALA A 192 5.36 -10.49 22.85
N HIS A 193 5.05 -9.68 21.83
CA HIS A 193 5.91 -9.43 20.66
C HIS A 193 7.01 -8.39 20.89
N GLY A 194 7.17 -7.92 22.14
CA GLY A 194 8.21 -6.95 22.51
C GLY A 194 8.05 -5.59 21.87
N ILE A 195 6.82 -5.22 21.46
CA ILE A 195 6.48 -3.97 20.79
C ILE A 195 6.13 -2.90 21.83
N ARG A 196 6.75 -1.74 21.71
CA ARG A 196 6.46 -0.50 22.43
C ARG A 196 6.07 0.60 21.44
N CYS A 197 5.56 1.71 21.93
CA CYS A 197 5.23 2.86 21.07
C CYS A 197 6.45 3.38 20.27
N ASP A 198 7.64 3.29 20.84
CA ASP A 198 8.93 3.72 20.26
C ASP A 198 9.68 2.63 19.47
N THR A 199 9.09 1.44 19.29
CA THR A 199 9.66 0.37 18.48
C THR A 199 9.30 0.58 17.01
N THR A 200 10.29 0.65 16.11
CA THR A 200 10.00 0.56 14.67
C THR A 200 9.57 -0.86 14.32
N VAL A 201 8.37 -1.01 13.78
CA VAL A 201 7.84 -2.30 13.35
C VAL A 201 7.80 -2.37 11.83
N ILE A 202 8.52 -3.34 11.25
CA ILE A 202 8.57 -3.59 9.81
C ILE A 202 7.74 -4.84 9.52
N LEU A 203 6.62 -4.67 8.85
CA LEU A 203 5.65 -5.71 8.57
C LEU A 203 5.80 -6.27 7.17
N TYR A 204 5.63 -7.55 7.02
CA TYR A 204 5.38 -8.18 5.73
C TYR A 204 4.31 -9.27 5.88
N SER A 205 3.79 -9.72 4.75
CA SER A 205 2.84 -10.83 4.72
C SER A 205 2.87 -11.52 3.35
N ARG A 206 2.23 -12.68 3.27
CA ARG A 206 2.07 -13.44 2.03
C ARG A 206 0.93 -12.91 1.17
N THR A 207 0.01 -12.20 1.80
CA THR A 207 -1.03 -11.40 1.15
C THR A 207 -0.92 -9.95 1.64
N PRO A 208 -1.14 -8.94 0.82
CA PRO A 208 -0.94 -7.54 1.23
C PRO A 208 -1.88 -7.12 2.37
N LEU A 209 -3.00 -7.81 2.55
CA LEU A 209 -4.05 -7.44 3.50
C LEU A 209 -3.63 -7.63 4.97
N ALA A 210 -2.97 -8.74 5.30
CA ALA A 210 -2.61 -9.02 6.69
C ALA A 210 -1.60 -8.00 7.24
N ALA A 211 -0.55 -7.67 6.47
CA ALA A 211 0.42 -6.64 6.87
C ALA A 211 -0.23 -5.26 7.01
N ALA A 212 -1.12 -4.90 6.07
CA ALA A 212 -1.83 -3.62 6.13
C ALA A 212 -2.77 -3.55 7.34
N ARG A 213 -3.48 -4.65 7.67
CA ARG A 213 -4.35 -4.70 8.84
C ARG A 213 -3.56 -4.54 10.14
N VAL A 214 -2.49 -5.30 10.31
CA VAL A 214 -1.62 -5.17 11.48
C VAL A 214 -1.00 -3.77 11.55
N ALA A 215 -0.52 -3.21 10.42
CA ALA A 215 0.02 -1.86 10.37
C ALA A 215 -0.98 -0.81 10.87
N HIS A 216 -2.23 -0.89 10.41
CA HIS A 216 -3.28 0.02 10.86
C HIS A 216 -3.55 -0.11 12.37
N ILE A 217 -3.65 -1.34 12.90
CA ILE A 217 -3.87 -1.58 14.33
C ILE A 217 -2.69 -1.06 15.17
N LEU A 218 -1.45 -1.25 14.73
CA LEU A 218 -0.27 -0.72 15.42
C LEU A 218 -0.25 0.81 15.44
N LEU A 219 -0.60 1.45 14.33
CA LEU A 219 -0.73 2.91 14.25
C LEU A 219 -1.85 3.42 15.18
N TYR A 220 -3.00 2.76 15.19
CA TYR A 220 -4.10 3.05 16.13
C TYR A 220 -3.64 2.90 17.59
N ALA A 221 -2.90 1.85 17.91
CA ALA A 221 -2.32 1.64 19.23
C ALA A 221 -1.39 2.80 19.63
N GLY A 222 -0.68 3.40 18.68
CA GLY A 222 0.25 4.49 18.89
C GLY A 222 1.71 4.13 18.67
N VAL A 223 1.99 3.06 17.91
CA VAL A 223 3.36 2.79 17.44
C VAL A 223 3.75 3.89 16.44
N GLU A 224 4.85 4.59 16.72
CA GLU A 224 5.24 5.81 16.01
C GLU A 224 5.77 5.52 14.60
N ASP A 225 6.53 4.45 14.43
CA ASP A 225 7.17 4.06 13.17
C ASP A 225 6.75 2.64 12.76
N VAL A 226 5.75 2.58 11.88
CA VAL A 226 5.24 1.33 11.28
C VAL A 226 5.52 1.36 9.79
N ARG A 227 6.24 0.35 9.30
CA ARG A 227 6.65 0.22 7.90
C ARG A 227 6.15 -1.09 7.34
N VAL A 228 5.86 -1.12 6.04
CA VAL A 228 5.42 -2.31 5.32
C VAL A 228 6.43 -2.63 4.22
N LEU A 229 6.85 -3.89 4.13
CA LEU A 229 7.64 -4.38 3.00
C LEU A 229 6.76 -4.33 1.73
N ASP A 230 7.07 -3.41 0.83
CA ASP A 230 6.34 -3.23 -0.41
C ASP A 230 6.53 -4.45 -1.34
N GLY A 231 5.41 -5.04 -1.79
CA GLY A 231 5.40 -6.34 -2.47
C GLY A 231 5.54 -7.57 -1.55
N GLY A 232 5.66 -7.38 -0.22
CA GLY A 232 5.59 -8.41 0.81
C GLY A 232 6.59 -9.55 0.64
N TRP A 233 6.18 -10.75 1.06
CA TRP A 233 6.99 -11.98 0.95
C TRP A 233 7.45 -12.28 -0.49
N ARG A 234 6.58 -11.96 -1.46
CA ARG A 234 6.92 -12.16 -2.87
C ARG A 234 8.11 -11.31 -3.30
N ALA A 235 8.15 -10.03 -2.96
CA ALA A 235 9.27 -9.15 -3.31
C ALA A 235 10.58 -9.65 -2.70
N TRP A 236 10.56 -10.21 -1.48
CA TRP A 236 11.71 -10.82 -0.84
C TRP A 236 12.24 -12.02 -1.61
N LEU A 237 11.36 -12.93 -2.04
CA LEU A 237 11.72 -14.12 -2.81
C LEU A 237 12.22 -13.76 -4.21
N CYS A 238 11.55 -12.86 -4.91
CA CYS A 238 11.96 -12.42 -6.26
C CYS A 238 13.33 -11.74 -6.26
N ALA A 239 13.70 -11.09 -5.16
CA ALA A 239 15.03 -10.51 -4.97
C ALA A 239 16.11 -11.57 -4.65
N GLY A 240 15.75 -12.84 -4.48
CA GLY A 240 16.68 -13.94 -4.18
C GLY A 240 17.34 -13.84 -2.80
N PHE A 241 16.72 -13.17 -1.83
CA PHE A 241 17.29 -12.99 -0.51
C PHE A 241 17.16 -14.21 0.38
N PRO A 242 18.00 -14.35 1.44
CA PRO A 242 18.01 -15.51 2.31
C PRO A 242 16.68 -15.77 2.99
N VAL A 243 16.33 -17.05 3.13
CA VAL A 243 15.13 -17.53 3.81
C VAL A 243 15.56 -18.33 5.02
N ALA A 244 15.01 -18.03 6.19
CA ALA A 244 15.12 -18.83 7.41
C ALA A 244 13.94 -19.81 7.51
N SER A 245 14.08 -20.86 8.33
CA SER A 245 13.04 -21.84 8.63
C SER A 245 13.05 -22.20 10.11
N GLY A 246 11.95 -22.79 10.60
CA GLY A 246 11.76 -23.13 12.01
C GLY A 246 10.96 -22.07 12.75
N ASP A 247 10.97 -22.13 14.06
CA ASP A 247 10.28 -21.15 14.91
C ASP A 247 11.02 -19.81 14.94
N ALA A 248 10.28 -18.73 15.20
CA ALA A 248 10.85 -17.43 15.47
C ALA A 248 11.83 -17.48 16.65
N LEU A 249 12.82 -16.61 16.62
CA LEU A 249 13.74 -16.47 17.76
C LEU A 249 12.97 -15.95 18.99
N PRO A 250 13.32 -16.41 20.21
CA PRO A 250 12.68 -15.93 21.43
C PRO A 250 12.78 -14.41 21.55
N ILE A 251 11.65 -13.74 21.70
CA ILE A 251 11.57 -12.28 21.88
C ILE A 251 11.44 -11.98 23.38
N LYS A 252 12.20 -11.00 23.84
CA LYS A 252 12.00 -10.46 25.19
C LYS A 252 10.75 -9.59 25.19
N SER A 253 9.74 -10.00 25.96
CA SER A 253 8.51 -9.24 26.14
C SER A 253 8.81 -7.82 26.66
N ALA A 254 8.01 -6.86 26.19
CA ALA A 254 8.05 -5.49 26.69
C ALA A 254 7.39 -5.41 28.09
N CYS A 255 7.98 -4.62 29.00
CA CYS A 255 7.42 -4.43 30.33
C CYS A 255 6.19 -3.52 30.34
N ASP A 256 6.15 -2.57 29.41
CA ASP A 256 5.07 -1.63 29.20
C ASP A 256 5.03 -1.18 27.73
N PHE A 257 3.94 -0.56 27.32
CA PHE A 257 3.80 -0.03 25.96
C PHE A 257 4.48 1.34 25.77
N GLY A 258 4.64 2.09 26.85
CA GLY A 258 5.29 3.41 26.85
C GLY A 258 4.36 4.61 26.52
N ALA A 259 3.08 4.35 26.22
CA ALA A 259 2.07 5.36 25.93
C ALA A 259 0.67 4.91 26.38
N PRO A 260 -0.34 5.81 26.47
CA PRO A 260 -1.74 5.41 26.55
C PRO A 260 -2.12 4.54 25.35
N LEU A 261 -3.02 3.56 25.56
CA LEU A 261 -3.45 2.66 24.51
C LEU A 261 -4.98 2.60 24.45
N PRO A 262 -5.60 2.96 23.30
CA PRO A 262 -4.96 3.46 22.08
C PRO A 262 -4.49 4.91 22.21
N ALA A 263 -3.33 5.24 21.59
CA ALA A 263 -2.84 6.62 21.55
C ALA A 263 -3.40 7.42 20.34
N GLN A 264 -3.91 6.73 19.31
CA GLN A 264 -4.45 7.34 18.09
C GLN A 264 -5.90 6.85 17.82
N PRO A 265 -6.86 7.11 18.74
CA PRO A 265 -8.21 6.55 18.63
C PRO A 265 -8.97 7.05 17.40
N GLN A 266 -8.59 8.19 16.81
CA GLN A 266 -9.20 8.74 15.60
C GLN A 266 -8.92 7.93 14.34
N LEU A 267 -7.92 7.05 14.36
CA LEU A 267 -7.59 6.21 13.20
C LEU A 267 -8.54 5.02 13.03
N MET A 268 -9.36 4.70 14.07
CA MET A 268 -10.29 3.58 14.02
C MET A 268 -11.66 4.02 14.53
N LEU A 269 -12.64 4.01 13.64
CA LEU A 269 -13.97 4.49 13.93
C LEU A 269 -14.88 3.35 14.39
N SER A 270 -15.66 3.60 15.43
CA SER A 270 -16.80 2.79 15.84
C SER A 270 -18.05 3.11 15.02
N LEU A 271 -19.09 2.26 15.10
CA LEU A 271 -20.38 2.50 14.43
C LEU A 271 -21.01 3.88 14.74
N PRO A 272 -21.06 4.37 16.00
CA PRO A 272 -21.57 5.73 16.27
C PRO A 272 -20.75 6.83 15.57
N GLN A 273 -19.42 6.69 15.52
CA GLN A 273 -18.55 7.65 14.84
C GLN A 273 -18.71 7.61 13.33
N ALA A 274 -18.87 6.41 12.73
CA ALA A 274 -19.15 6.25 11.31
C ALA A 274 -20.49 6.90 10.93
N ARG A 275 -21.55 6.71 11.75
CA ARG A 275 -22.85 7.38 11.56
C ARG A 275 -22.74 8.91 11.68
N ALA A 276 -21.97 9.40 12.63
CA ALA A 276 -21.75 10.83 12.78
C ALA A 276 -20.98 11.43 11.58
N LEU A 277 -20.01 10.70 11.04
CA LEU A 277 -19.22 11.12 9.88
C LEU A 277 -20.08 11.28 8.62
N LEU A 278 -21.05 10.41 8.39
CA LEU A 278 -21.99 10.51 7.24
C LEU A 278 -22.83 11.80 7.23
N ASN A 279 -23.04 12.44 8.37
CA ASN A 279 -23.77 13.70 8.47
C ASN A 279 -22.91 14.93 8.19
N ARG A 280 -21.63 14.76 7.95
CA ARG A 280 -20.68 15.87 7.68
C ARG A 280 -20.54 16.09 6.18
N LYS A 281 -20.50 17.36 5.77
CA LYS A 281 -20.30 17.75 4.36
C LYS A 281 -18.84 17.66 3.90
N ASP A 282 -17.91 17.74 4.86
CA ASP A 282 -16.46 17.72 4.67
C ASP A 282 -15.86 16.32 4.90
N ALA A 283 -16.70 15.28 4.84
CA ALA A 283 -16.29 13.91 5.12
C ALA A 283 -16.86 12.91 4.11
N SER A 284 -16.24 11.74 4.03
CA SER A 284 -16.67 10.63 3.18
C SER A 284 -16.44 9.28 3.84
N MET A 285 -17.47 8.44 3.83
CA MET A 285 -17.33 6.99 4.01
C MET A 285 -16.93 6.38 2.68
N VAL A 286 -15.87 5.60 2.64
CA VAL A 286 -15.27 5.07 1.41
C VAL A 286 -15.24 3.55 1.44
N SER A 287 -16.04 2.94 0.57
CA SER A 287 -16.13 1.49 0.42
C SER A 287 -14.96 0.94 -0.37
N VAL A 288 -14.14 0.12 0.28
CA VAL A 288 -13.03 -0.61 -0.37
C VAL A 288 -13.48 -2.04 -0.66
N ARG A 289 -14.52 -2.16 -1.50
CA ARG A 289 -15.11 -3.43 -1.91
C ARG A 289 -15.21 -3.50 -3.44
N SER A 290 -15.41 -4.69 -4.00
CA SER A 290 -15.67 -4.84 -5.42
C SER A 290 -16.95 -4.09 -5.85
N TRP A 291 -17.06 -3.79 -7.15
CA TRP A 291 -18.29 -3.17 -7.67
C TRP A 291 -19.54 -4.00 -7.42
N ALA A 292 -19.43 -5.34 -7.52
CA ALA A 292 -20.55 -6.24 -7.27
C ALA A 292 -21.06 -6.16 -5.82
N GLU A 293 -20.14 -6.03 -4.86
CA GLU A 293 -20.48 -5.83 -3.44
C GLU A 293 -21.08 -4.44 -3.20
N PHE A 294 -20.46 -3.39 -3.76
CA PHE A 294 -20.90 -2.00 -3.62
C PHE A 294 -22.29 -1.78 -4.23
N SER A 295 -22.58 -2.38 -5.39
CA SER A 295 -23.87 -2.28 -6.05
C SER A 295 -24.95 -3.17 -5.43
N GLY A 296 -24.62 -4.01 -4.45
CA GLY A 296 -25.55 -4.92 -3.78
C GLY A 296 -25.86 -6.20 -4.55
N ALA A 297 -25.09 -6.53 -5.60
CA ALA A 297 -25.27 -7.77 -6.35
C ALA A 297 -24.81 -9.01 -5.55
N THR A 298 -23.91 -8.85 -4.59
CA THR A 298 -23.43 -9.90 -3.68
C THR A 298 -22.94 -9.28 -2.38
N SER A 299 -22.87 -10.08 -1.31
CA SER A 299 -22.19 -9.66 -0.08
C SER A 299 -20.67 -9.67 -0.23
N GLY A 300 -20.13 -10.59 -1.07
CA GLY A 300 -18.71 -10.84 -1.23
C GLY A 300 -18.09 -11.70 -0.14
N TYR A 301 -18.85 -12.16 0.85
CA TYR A 301 -18.34 -12.90 2.00
C TYR A 301 -19.22 -14.11 2.31
N ASP A 302 -18.62 -15.19 2.81
CA ASP A 302 -19.34 -16.42 3.17
C ASP A 302 -20.05 -16.30 4.53
N TYR A 303 -19.72 -15.31 5.33
CA TYR A 303 -20.22 -15.08 6.70
C TYR A 303 -21.04 -13.79 6.84
N ILE A 304 -21.24 -13.05 5.75
CA ILE A 304 -22.08 -11.85 5.70
C ILE A 304 -23.20 -12.10 4.68
N ASP A 305 -24.42 -12.29 5.15
CA ASP A 305 -25.56 -12.57 4.27
C ASP A 305 -26.08 -11.31 3.58
N ALA A 306 -25.98 -10.16 4.24
CA ALA A 306 -26.55 -8.90 3.75
C ALA A 306 -25.77 -8.37 2.54
N CYS A 307 -26.49 -8.11 1.45
CA CYS A 307 -26.00 -7.40 0.27
C CYS A 307 -26.34 -5.92 0.37
N GLY A 308 -25.52 -5.05 -0.20
CA GLY A 308 -25.79 -3.62 -0.24
C GLY A 308 -24.62 -2.76 0.20
N GLU A 309 -24.94 -1.50 0.54
CA GLU A 309 -23.95 -0.48 0.81
C GLU A 309 -24.42 0.47 1.93
N ILE A 310 -23.46 1.08 2.64
CA ILE A 310 -23.74 2.17 3.59
C ILE A 310 -24.31 3.37 2.82
N PRO A 311 -25.54 3.83 3.12
CA PRO A 311 -26.14 4.93 2.39
C PRO A 311 -25.27 6.20 2.42
N GLY A 312 -24.98 6.76 1.24
CA GLY A 312 -24.12 7.94 1.10
C GLY A 312 -22.64 7.65 1.02
N ALA A 313 -22.21 6.40 1.13
CA ALA A 313 -20.82 6.03 0.92
C ALA A 313 -20.39 6.20 -0.55
N ARG A 314 -19.09 6.38 -0.76
CA ARG A 314 -18.46 6.48 -2.09
C ARG A 314 -17.66 5.24 -2.38
N TRP A 315 -17.60 4.86 -3.66
CA TRP A 315 -16.84 3.68 -4.05
C TRP A 315 -15.36 4.01 -4.22
N GLY A 316 -14.56 3.58 -3.26
CA GLY A 316 -13.11 3.72 -3.26
C GLY A 316 -12.38 2.62 -4.02
N ARG A 317 -13.14 1.72 -4.67
CA ARG A 317 -12.65 0.54 -5.39
C ARG A 317 -11.98 -0.49 -4.46
N GLY A 318 -11.49 -1.56 -5.03
CA GLY A 318 -10.79 -2.64 -4.30
C GLY A 318 -10.23 -3.62 -5.31
N GLY A 319 -11.06 -4.51 -5.80
CA GLY A 319 -10.71 -5.50 -6.82
C GLY A 319 -11.96 -6.18 -7.36
N ARG A 320 -11.76 -7.29 -8.07
CA ARG A 320 -12.85 -7.94 -8.82
C ARG A 320 -13.55 -9.07 -8.07
N GLY A 321 -12.98 -9.56 -6.98
CA GLY A 321 -13.51 -10.71 -6.25
C GLY A 321 -13.48 -10.53 -4.75
N LYS A 322 -13.82 -11.62 -4.06
CA LYS A 322 -13.66 -11.74 -2.62
C LYS A 322 -12.20 -11.42 -2.26
N ASP A 323 -12.01 -10.52 -1.31
CA ASP A 323 -10.70 -10.06 -0.86
C ASP A 323 -9.81 -9.41 -1.95
N GLY A 324 -10.35 -9.16 -3.15
CA GLY A 324 -9.64 -8.52 -4.25
C GLY A 324 -9.22 -7.09 -3.91
N VAL A 325 -7.96 -6.74 -4.23
CA VAL A 325 -7.36 -5.42 -4.05
C VAL A 325 -6.48 -5.02 -5.23
N GLU A 326 -6.74 -5.58 -6.39
CA GLU A 326 -5.94 -5.38 -7.61
C GLU A 326 -5.88 -3.92 -8.04
N ASP A 327 -6.88 -3.12 -7.67
CA ASP A 327 -6.89 -1.67 -7.96
C ASP A 327 -5.81 -0.90 -7.19
N PHE A 328 -5.26 -1.49 -6.12
CA PHE A 328 -4.19 -0.89 -5.30
C PHE A 328 -2.81 -1.48 -5.57
N LEU A 329 -2.69 -2.51 -6.41
CA LEU A 329 -1.44 -3.24 -6.61
C LEU A 329 -0.93 -3.15 -8.04
N ASN A 330 0.38 -2.98 -8.16
CA ASN A 330 1.12 -3.18 -9.40
C ASN A 330 1.28 -4.68 -9.71
N PRO A 331 1.70 -5.08 -10.92
CA PRO A 331 1.90 -6.48 -11.27
C PRO A 331 2.81 -7.26 -10.32
N ASP A 332 3.84 -6.62 -9.78
CA ASP A 332 4.79 -7.18 -8.81
C ASP A 332 4.29 -7.19 -7.35
N ALA A 333 3.01 -6.86 -7.13
CA ALA A 333 2.35 -6.71 -5.84
C ALA A 333 2.84 -5.51 -4.98
N THR A 334 3.66 -4.62 -5.51
CA THR A 334 3.92 -3.33 -4.86
C THR A 334 2.70 -2.42 -4.94
N LEU A 335 2.61 -1.44 -4.04
CA LEU A 335 1.50 -0.49 -4.06
C LEU A 335 1.55 0.40 -5.31
N ARG A 336 0.37 0.70 -5.86
CA ARG A 336 0.24 1.59 -7.01
C ARG A 336 0.69 3.00 -6.68
N CYS A 337 1.18 3.70 -7.70
CA CYS A 337 1.62 5.07 -7.60
C CYS A 337 0.51 6.01 -7.14
N ALA A 338 0.89 7.07 -6.43
CA ALA A 338 -0.05 8.03 -5.85
C ALA A 338 -0.94 8.72 -6.90
N ASP A 339 -0.43 9.03 -8.07
CA ASP A 339 -1.20 9.66 -9.16
C ASP A 339 -2.33 8.75 -9.67
N TYR A 340 -2.08 7.43 -9.76
CA TYR A 340 -3.12 6.46 -10.11
C TYR A 340 -4.22 6.41 -9.05
N VAL A 341 -3.83 6.24 -7.78
CA VAL A 341 -4.79 6.14 -6.66
C VAL A 341 -5.59 7.44 -6.52
N THR A 342 -4.93 8.59 -6.64
CA THR A 342 -5.58 9.91 -6.61
C THR A 342 -6.65 10.02 -7.70
N ALA A 343 -6.30 9.76 -8.95
CA ALA A 343 -7.26 9.86 -10.07
C ALA A 343 -8.41 8.86 -9.94
N MET A 344 -8.13 7.65 -9.44
CA MET A 344 -9.15 6.64 -9.14
C MET A 344 -10.17 7.13 -8.10
N TRP A 345 -9.70 7.80 -7.05
CA TRP A 345 -10.54 8.32 -5.97
C TRP A 345 -11.25 9.63 -6.33
N GLU A 346 -10.57 10.54 -7.04
CA GLU A 346 -11.17 11.80 -7.52
C GLU A 346 -12.38 11.55 -8.45
N ALA A 347 -12.37 10.47 -9.23
CA ALA A 347 -13.51 10.07 -10.06
C ALA A 347 -14.79 9.81 -9.23
N TRP A 348 -14.66 9.60 -7.92
CA TRP A 348 -15.74 9.41 -6.95
C TRP A 348 -15.80 10.55 -5.93
N ASN A 349 -15.17 11.70 -6.22
CA ASN A 349 -15.07 12.86 -5.33
C ASN A 349 -14.45 12.54 -3.95
N ILE A 350 -13.52 11.58 -3.89
CA ILE A 350 -12.75 11.24 -2.69
C ILE A 350 -11.42 12.00 -2.80
N THR A 351 -11.20 12.96 -1.89
CA THR A 351 -10.07 13.91 -1.96
C THR A 351 -9.41 14.10 -0.61
N ALA A 352 -8.13 14.49 -0.60
CA ALA A 352 -7.29 14.60 0.59
C ALA A 352 -7.73 15.68 1.61
N ASP A 353 -8.53 16.64 1.19
CA ASP A 353 -9.08 17.72 2.04
C ASP A 353 -10.29 17.27 2.87
N GLN A 354 -10.85 16.08 2.58
CA GLN A 354 -11.97 15.51 3.32
C GLN A 354 -11.49 14.70 4.53
N HIS A 355 -12.39 14.50 5.49
CA HIS A 355 -12.22 13.49 6.52
C HIS A 355 -12.71 12.14 5.98
N ILE A 356 -11.79 11.21 5.74
CA ILE A 356 -12.08 9.94 5.10
C ILE A 356 -12.13 8.81 6.12
N ALA A 357 -13.20 7.99 6.09
CA ALA A 357 -13.22 6.70 6.75
C ALA A 357 -13.37 5.58 5.72
N PHE A 358 -12.32 4.80 5.55
CA PHE A 358 -12.35 3.60 4.71
C PHE A 358 -13.08 2.47 5.43
N TYR A 359 -13.78 1.63 4.69
CA TYR A 359 -14.36 0.39 5.20
C TYR A 359 -14.46 -0.69 4.11
N CYS A 360 -14.58 -1.95 4.55
CA CYS A 360 -14.90 -3.10 3.69
C CYS A 360 -15.88 -4.02 4.44
N GLY A 361 -15.72 -5.31 4.45
CA GLY A 361 -16.51 -6.22 5.30
C GLY A 361 -16.17 -6.08 6.78
N THR A 362 -14.86 -6.23 7.10
CA THR A 362 -14.32 -6.32 8.46
C THR A 362 -12.97 -5.59 8.62
N GLY A 363 -12.70 -4.54 7.86
CA GLY A 363 -11.54 -3.65 8.04
C GLY A 363 -10.26 -4.00 7.28
N TRP A 364 -10.06 -5.22 6.76
CA TRP A 364 -8.80 -5.66 6.15
C TRP A 364 -8.45 -4.91 4.85
N ARG A 365 -9.33 -4.93 3.84
CA ARG A 365 -9.13 -4.18 2.58
C ARG A 365 -9.09 -2.66 2.84
N ALA A 366 -9.89 -2.20 3.79
CA ALA A 366 -9.91 -0.81 4.21
C ALA A 366 -8.57 -0.37 4.80
N SER A 367 -7.90 -1.23 5.55
CA SER A 367 -6.56 -0.96 6.09
C SER A 367 -5.52 -0.79 4.99
N LEU A 368 -5.62 -1.53 3.86
CA LEU A 368 -4.71 -1.33 2.72
C LEU A 368 -4.92 0.05 2.08
N ALA A 369 -6.17 0.46 1.84
CA ALA A 369 -6.47 1.80 1.34
C ALA A 369 -6.00 2.90 2.31
N PHE A 370 -6.14 2.67 3.63
CA PHE A 370 -5.60 3.56 4.66
C PHE A 370 -4.08 3.70 4.57
N ILE A 371 -3.34 2.59 4.39
CA ILE A 371 -1.88 2.62 4.23
C ILE A 371 -1.49 3.36 2.95
N CYS A 372 -2.21 3.15 1.83
CA CYS A 372 -2.00 3.91 0.60
C CYS A 372 -2.19 5.41 0.81
N ALA A 373 -3.32 5.83 1.39
CA ALA A 373 -3.61 7.24 1.66
C ALA A 373 -2.58 7.87 2.60
N ARG A 374 -2.17 7.14 3.65
CA ARG A 374 -1.13 7.59 4.59
C ARG A 374 0.21 7.79 3.89
N ALA A 375 0.64 6.85 3.03
CA ALA A 375 1.86 6.99 2.25
C ALA A 375 1.79 8.20 1.29
N MET A 376 0.60 8.51 0.77
CA MET A 376 0.33 9.71 -0.03
C MET A 376 0.35 11.01 0.81
N GLY A 377 0.50 10.93 2.13
CA GLY A 377 0.54 12.08 3.03
C GLY A 377 -0.83 12.58 3.50
N TRP A 378 -1.90 11.80 3.28
CA TRP A 378 -3.22 12.16 3.81
C TRP A 378 -3.24 12.02 5.33
N THR A 379 -3.81 13.00 6.03
CA THR A 379 -3.78 13.08 7.50
C THR A 379 -5.14 12.86 8.16
N ASN A 380 -6.23 13.24 7.49
CA ASN A 380 -7.60 13.11 8.02
C ASN A 380 -8.23 11.79 7.57
N ILE A 381 -7.60 10.68 7.91
CA ILE A 381 -8.01 9.34 7.47
C ILE A 381 -8.19 8.39 8.65
N GLY A 382 -9.11 7.46 8.51
CA GLY A 382 -9.33 6.37 9.47
C GLY A 382 -9.99 5.17 8.80
N VAL A 383 -10.22 4.12 9.57
CA VAL A 383 -10.96 2.93 9.14
C VAL A 383 -12.16 2.75 10.04
N TYR A 384 -13.33 2.52 9.46
CA TYR A 384 -14.48 2.03 10.20
C TYR A 384 -14.32 0.52 10.41
N ASP A 385 -14.03 0.13 11.64
CA ASP A 385 -13.55 -1.21 12.01
C ASP A 385 -14.60 -2.30 11.77
N GLY A 386 -15.84 -2.06 12.19
CA GLY A 386 -16.93 -3.02 12.02
C GLY A 386 -17.38 -3.19 10.56
N GLY A 387 -17.07 -2.26 9.69
CA GLY A 387 -17.33 -2.32 8.25
C GLY A 387 -18.79 -2.59 7.89
N TRP A 388 -18.98 -3.18 6.71
CA TRP A 388 -20.32 -3.56 6.23
C TRP A 388 -20.96 -4.61 7.13
N TYR A 389 -20.17 -5.50 7.75
CA TYR A 389 -20.72 -6.55 8.60
C TYR A 389 -21.48 -5.96 9.79
N GLU A 390 -20.83 -5.15 10.60
CA GLU A 390 -21.48 -4.49 11.75
C GLU A 390 -22.61 -3.57 11.30
N TRP A 391 -22.39 -2.79 10.24
CA TRP A 391 -23.39 -1.86 9.72
C TRP A 391 -24.68 -2.57 9.34
N SER A 392 -24.59 -3.66 8.56
CA SER A 392 -25.75 -4.41 8.07
C SER A 392 -26.59 -5.04 9.18
N LEU A 393 -25.94 -5.54 10.25
CA LEU A 393 -26.65 -6.09 11.42
C LEU A 393 -27.48 -5.03 12.16
N HIS A 394 -26.99 -3.80 12.20
CA HIS A 394 -27.67 -2.69 12.91
C HIS A 394 -28.61 -1.86 12.03
N HIS A 395 -28.63 -2.09 10.73
CA HIS A 395 -29.53 -1.39 9.79
C HIS A 395 -30.81 -2.18 9.54
N ASN A 396 -30.79 -3.51 9.65
CA ASN A 396 -31.96 -4.39 9.47
C ASN A 396 -32.85 -4.49 10.71
N ASN A 397 -32.51 -3.81 11.81
CA ASN A 397 -33.25 -3.84 13.07
C ASN A 397 -34.00 -2.52 13.35
N GLY A 398 -34.26 -1.69 12.28
CA GLY A 398 -34.98 -0.43 12.39
C GLY A 398 -36.18 -0.34 11.47
#